data_71dcd820ca70ea607a45b4b812f20301
#
_entry.id   71dcd820ca70ea607a45b4b812f20301
#
_cell.length_a   1.000
_cell.length_b   1.000
_cell.length_c   1.000
_cell.angle_alpha   90.00
_cell.angle_beta   90.00
_cell.angle_gamma   90.00
#
_symmetry.space_group_name_H-M   'P 1'
#
loop_
_entity.id
_entity.type
_entity.pdbx_description
1 polymer ?
#
loop_
_entity_poly.entity_id
_entity_poly.type
_entity_poly.pdbx_seq_one_letter_code
_entity_poly.pdbx_strand_id
1 'polypeptide(L)'
;MMIMMQSGNGCIRDREYILIIEVSMEQYVIKGGNPLVGEVEIGGAKNAALAILSAAIMTDETILIENLPDVRDINVLLEAIAGIGAQVERIDRSTVKINGSTINDISVDYEYIKKIRASYYLLGALLGKYKHAEVPLPGGCNIGSRPIDQHPVSYTH
;
A
#
# COMPACT_ATOMS: atom_id res chain seq x y z
N MET A 1 13.66 11.98 6.13
CA MET A 1 12.58 12.33 7.07
C MET A 1 13.20 12.64 8.40
N MET A 2 13.31 13.89 8.74
CA MET A 2 13.87 14.36 10.00
C MET A 2 12.70 14.87 10.86
N ILE A 3 12.48 14.23 11.99
CA ILE A 3 11.48 14.65 12.97
C ILE A 3 12.23 15.46 14.02
N MET A 4 12.04 16.76 14.06
CA MET A 4 12.50 17.60 15.17
C MET A 4 11.34 17.79 16.16
N MET A 5 11.46 17.21 17.35
CA MET A 5 10.64 17.56 18.49
C MET A 5 11.37 18.60 19.32
N GLN A 6 10.89 19.83 19.38
CA GLN A 6 11.34 20.79 20.39
C GLN A 6 10.41 20.72 21.60
N SER A 7 10.94 20.24 22.73
CA SER A 7 10.25 20.28 24.00
C SER A 7 10.62 21.55 24.77
N GLY A 8 9.69 22.48 24.90
CA GLY A 8 9.80 23.57 25.85
C GLY A 8 9.32 23.11 27.24
N ASN A 9 10.08 23.43 28.31
CA ASN A 9 9.70 23.17 29.69
C ASN A 9 8.56 24.09 30.11
N GLY A 10 7.32 23.57 30.14
CA GLY A 10 6.12 24.29 30.55
C GLY A 10 4.99 23.30 30.86
N CYS A 11 4.05 23.73 31.75
CA CYS A 11 2.91 22.93 32.22
C CYS A 11 2.05 22.39 31.06
N ILE A 12 1.53 21.18 31.22
CA ILE A 12 0.91 20.33 30.19
C ILE A 12 -0.32 20.97 29.49
N ARG A 13 -0.82 22.13 29.93
CA ARG A 13 -2.04 22.77 29.41
C ARG A 13 -1.88 23.66 28.17
N ASP A 14 -0.65 24.10 27.82
CA ASP A 14 -0.42 25.09 26.76
C ASP A 14 0.65 24.69 25.76
N ARG A 15 0.75 23.41 25.41
CA ARG A 15 1.72 22.98 24.39
C ARG A 15 1.14 23.10 22.98
N GLU A 16 1.53 24.12 22.25
CA GLU A 16 1.44 24.12 20.80
C GLU A 16 2.45 23.12 20.24
N TYR A 17 1.98 22.04 19.62
CA TYR A 17 2.84 21.13 18.89
C TYR A 17 2.87 21.56 17.43
N ILE A 18 4.04 21.88 16.93
CA ILE A 18 4.25 22.10 15.50
C ILE A 18 4.94 20.85 14.96
N LEU A 19 4.24 20.09 14.13
CA LEU A 19 4.80 18.97 13.39
C LEU A 19 5.12 19.46 11.97
N ILE A 20 6.40 19.46 11.62
CA ILE A 20 6.85 19.79 10.26
C ILE A 20 7.26 18.47 9.58
N ILE A 21 6.55 18.10 8.53
CA ILE A 21 6.88 16.94 7.70
C ILE A 21 7.31 17.47 6.34
N GLU A 22 8.59 17.37 6.02
CA GLU A 22 9.11 17.69 4.70
C GLU A 22 9.12 16.44 3.83
N VAL A 23 8.37 16.46 2.74
CA VAL A 23 8.37 15.45 1.71
C VAL A 23 8.64 16.13 0.38
N SER A 24 9.90 16.06 -0.03
CA SER A 24 10.45 16.47 -1.35
C SER A 24 10.08 17.86 -1.82
N MET A 25 9.22 18.59 -1.74
CA MET A 25 8.87 19.99 -2.07
C MET A 25 7.55 20.46 -1.41
N GLU A 26 6.93 19.62 -0.62
CA GLU A 26 5.71 19.94 0.13
C GLU A 26 6.02 19.95 1.62
N GLN A 27 5.51 20.95 2.33
CA GLN A 27 5.66 21.10 3.76
C GLN A 27 4.29 21.15 4.42
N TYR A 28 4.04 20.25 5.37
CA TYR A 28 2.85 20.30 6.21
C TYR A 28 3.19 21.04 7.50
N VAL A 29 2.51 22.17 7.75
CA VAL A 29 2.60 22.90 9.02
C VAL A 29 1.32 22.68 9.80
N ILE A 30 1.42 21.95 10.92
CA ILE A 30 0.27 21.61 11.75
C ILE A 30 0.39 22.34 13.08
N LYS A 31 -0.57 23.23 13.38
CA LYS A 31 -0.70 23.89 14.66
C LYS A 31 -1.76 23.16 15.49
N GLY A 32 -1.33 22.46 16.54
CA GLY A 32 -2.20 21.76 17.47
C GLY A 32 -2.87 22.68 18.49
N GLY A 33 -3.59 22.09 19.45
CA GLY A 33 -4.22 22.81 20.57
C GLY A 33 -5.70 23.11 20.41
N ASN A 34 -6.27 22.91 19.20
CA ASN A 34 -7.72 23.09 18.97
C ASN A 34 -8.47 21.76 19.15
N PRO A 35 -9.62 21.73 19.85
CA PRO A 35 -10.47 20.54 19.88
C PRO A 35 -11.03 20.28 18.48
N LEU A 36 -10.98 19.02 18.05
CA LEU A 36 -11.61 18.60 16.80
C LEU A 36 -13.06 18.22 17.10
N VAL A 37 -13.99 18.94 16.47
CA VAL A 37 -15.44 18.70 16.58
C VAL A 37 -16.01 18.59 15.16
N GLY A 38 -16.67 17.45 14.87
CA GLY A 38 -17.26 17.21 13.55
C GLY A 38 -17.40 15.72 13.26
N GLU A 39 -17.92 15.43 12.07
CA GLU A 39 -18.05 14.08 11.55
C GLU A 39 -17.05 13.88 10.41
N VAL A 40 -16.46 12.70 10.33
CA VAL A 40 -15.54 12.30 9.27
C VAL A 40 -16.01 11.00 8.65
N GLU A 41 -16.21 11.00 7.35
CA GLU A 41 -16.47 9.77 6.61
C GLU A 41 -15.19 8.93 6.52
N ILE A 42 -15.27 7.69 6.98
CA ILE A 42 -14.11 6.78 7.00
C ILE A 42 -13.99 6.09 5.64
N GLY A 43 -12.89 6.34 4.94
CA GLY A 43 -12.53 5.63 3.72
C GLY A 43 -12.02 4.22 3.95
N GLY A 44 -11.83 3.46 2.88
CA GLY A 44 -11.30 2.10 2.92
C GLY A 44 -9.91 1.99 3.56
N ALA A 45 -9.66 0.87 4.23
CA ALA A 45 -8.38 0.60 4.90
C ALA A 45 -7.30 0.22 3.88
N LYS A 46 -6.22 1.00 3.78
CA LYS A 46 -5.11 0.75 2.83
C LYS A 46 -4.58 -0.68 2.88
N ASN A 47 -4.27 -1.19 4.06
CA ASN A 47 -3.64 -2.50 4.19
C ASN A 47 -4.58 -3.65 3.82
N ALA A 48 -5.87 -3.53 4.12
CA ALA A 48 -6.88 -4.48 3.67
C ALA A 48 -7.02 -4.44 2.14
N ALA A 49 -7.08 -3.24 1.56
CA ALA A 49 -7.19 -3.06 0.11
C ALA A 49 -6.01 -3.70 -0.64
N LEU A 50 -4.77 -3.55 -0.15
CA LEU A 50 -3.57 -4.17 -0.76
C LEU A 50 -3.68 -5.70 -0.80
N ALA A 51 -4.15 -6.34 0.27
CA ALA A 51 -4.35 -7.78 0.30
C ALA A 51 -5.50 -8.23 -0.61
N ILE A 52 -6.62 -7.51 -0.62
CA ILE A 52 -7.80 -7.81 -1.45
C ILE A 52 -7.46 -7.68 -2.94
N LEU A 53 -6.76 -6.62 -3.34
CA LEU A 53 -6.31 -6.42 -4.72
C LEU A 53 -5.40 -7.55 -5.19
N SER A 54 -4.48 -8.00 -4.33
CA SER A 54 -3.62 -9.13 -4.65
C SER A 54 -4.40 -10.45 -4.74
N ALA A 55 -5.42 -10.65 -3.91
CA ALA A 55 -6.28 -11.82 -3.98
C ALA A 55 -7.17 -11.83 -5.24
N ALA A 56 -7.57 -10.67 -5.75
CA ALA A 56 -8.44 -10.55 -6.92
C ALA A 56 -7.86 -11.20 -8.19
N ILE A 57 -6.51 -11.29 -8.30
CA ILE A 57 -5.88 -11.94 -9.46
C ILE A 57 -5.92 -13.47 -9.41
N MET A 58 -6.35 -14.07 -8.29
CA MET A 58 -6.38 -15.54 -8.14
C MET A 58 -7.53 -16.20 -8.92
N THR A 59 -8.55 -15.44 -9.29
CA THR A 59 -9.67 -15.91 -10.12
C THR A 59 -9.55 -15.42 -11.55
N ASP A 60 -10.23 -16.12 -12.46
CA ASP A 60 -10.37 -15.71 -13.87
C ASP A 60 -11.65 -14.89 -14.10
N GLU A 61 -12.48 -14.73 -13.06
CA GLU A 61 -13.66 -13.88 -13.10
C GLU A 61 -13.29 -12.41 -12.91
N THR A 62 -14.15 -11.51 -13.40
CA THR A 62 -14.01 -10.08 -13.17
C THR A 62 -14.49 -9.72 -11.77
N ILE A 63 -13.59 -9.18 -10.95
CA ILE A 63 -13.87 -8.73 -9.59
C ILE A 63 -14.04 -7.22 -9.58
N LEU A 64 -15.17 -6.75 -9.04
CA LEU A 64 -15.41 -5.34 -8.73
C LEU A 64 -15.02 -5.08 -7.27
N ILE A 65 -14.16 -4.11 -7.06
CA ILE A 65 -13.69 -3.71 -5.72
C ILE A 65 -14.04 -2.25 -5.51
N GLU A 66 -14.81 -1.98 -4.47
CA GLU A 66 -15.30 -0.66 -4.10
C GLU A 66 -14.66 -0.17 -2.80
N ASN A 67 -14.80 1.11 -2.51
CA ASN A 67 -14.27 1.77 -1.31
C ASN A 67 -12.74 1.63 -1.16
N LEU A 68 -12.02 1.68 -2.28
CA LEU A 68 -10.57 1.74 -2.25
C LEU A 68 -10.08 3.12 -1.84
N PRO A 69 -9.10 3.24 -0.94
CA PRO A 69 -8.49 4.53 -0.64
C PRO A 69 -7.64 5.00 -1.82
N ASP A 70 -7.78 6.28 -2.19
CA ASP A 70 -6.96 6.89 -3.25
C ASP A 70 -5.58 7.30 -2.68
N VAL A 71 -4.70 6.32 -2.55
CA VAL A 71 -3.34 6.50 -2.03
C VAL A 71 -2.31 5.88 -2.97
N ARG A 72 -1.08 6.40 -2.93
CA ARG A 72 0.02 5.99 -3.80
C ARG A 72 0.25 4.47 -3.83
N ASP A 73 0.23 3.81 -2.67
CA ASP A 73 0.51 2.37 -2.58
C ASP A 73 -0.50 1.53 -3.38
N ILE A 74 -1.78 1.93 -3.35
CA ILE A 74 -2.85 1.27 -4.11
C ILE A 74 -2.62 1.46 -5.61
N ASN A 75 -2.29 2.67 -6.05
CA ASN A 75 -2.06 2.96 -7.46
C ASN A 75 -0.85 2.18 -8.00
N VAL A 76 0.26 2.13 -7.25
CA VAL A 76 1.45 1.34 -7.63
C VAL A 76 1.14 -0.16 -7.68
N LEU A 77 0.33 -0.69 -6.77
CA LEU A 77 -0.05 -2.11 -6.81
C LEU A 77 -0.94 -2.41 -8.02
N LEU A 78 -1.88 -1.54 -8.36
CA LEU A 78 -2.72 -1.68 -9.56
C LEU A 78 -1.87 -1.64 -10.85
N GLU A 79 -0.86 -0.75 -10.91
CA GLU A 79 0.11 -0.72 -12.01
C GLU A 79 0.90 -2.04 -12.11
N ALA A 80 1.34 -2.60 -10.97
CA ALA A 80 2.05 -3.87 -10.95
C ALA A 80 1.15 -5.03 -11.42
N ILE A 81 -0.11 -5.06 -10.99
CA ILE A 81 -1.11 -6.06 -11.40
C ILE A 81 -1.38 -5.96 -12.91
N ALA A 82 -1.51 -4.75 -13.45
CA ALA A 82 -1.64 -4.54 -14.88
C ALA A 82 -0.36 -4.94 -15.64
N GLY A 83 0.81 -4.67 -15.06
CA GLY A 83 2.11 -4.99 -15.65
C GLY A 83 2.35 -6.49 -15.85
N ILE A 84 1.80 -7.35 -15.00
CA ILE A 84 1.84 -8.82 -15.18
C ILE A 84 0.77 -9.35 -16.16
N GLY A 85 -0.02 -8.47 -16.77
CA GLY A 85 -0.98 -8.80 -17.80
C GLY A 85 -2.43 -8.94 -17.33
N ALA A 86 -2.78 -8.61 -16.09
CA ALA A 86 -4.17 -8.54 -15.67
C ALA A 86 -4.87 -7.33 -16.30
N GLN A 87 -6.16 -7.46 -16.58
CA GLN A 87 -6.99 -6.33 -16.98
C GLN A 87 -7.41 -5.55 -15.74
N VAL A 88 -7.05 -4.27 -15.71
CA VAL A 88 -7.38 -3.34 -14.62
C VAL A 88 -8.12 -2.14 -15.21
N GLU A 89 -9.37 -1.96 -14.82
CA GLU A 89 -10.22 -0.83 -15.23
C GLU A 89 -10.61 0.00 -14.00
N ARG A 90 -10.19 1.25 -13.94
CA ARG A 90 -10.62 2.18 -12.90
C ARG A 90 -11.94 2.83 -13.30
N ILE A 91 -12.99 2.59 -12.52
CA ILE A 91 -14.32 3.14 -12.74
C ILE A 91 -14.40 4.57 -12.19
N ASP A 92 -13.91 4.75 -10.96
CA ASP A 92 -13.83 6.04 -10.29
C ASP A 92 -12.62 6.07 -9.31
N ARG A 93 -12.54 7.07 -8.42
CA ARG A 93 -11.44 7.22 -7.46
C ARG A 93 -11.33 6.07 -6.48
N SER A 94 -12.45 5.42 -6.15
CA SER A 94 -12.55 4.42 -5.10
C SER A 94 -12.98 3.03 -5.61
N THR A 95 -13.21 2.89 -6.92
CA THR A 95 -13.75 1.66 -7.52
C THR A 95 -12.89 1.19 -8.69
N VAL A 96 -12.54 -0.09 -8.70
CA VAL A 96 -11.75 -0.73 -9.75
C VAL A 96 -12.34 -2.09 -10.11
N LYS A 97 -12.26 -2.45 -11.40
CA LYS A 97 -12.47 -3.83 -11.88
C LYS A 97 -11.13 -4.47 -12.17
N ILE A 98 -10.98 -5.72 -11.76
CA ILE A 98 -9.79 -6.53 -12.04
C ILE A 98 -10.22 -7.86 -12.61
N ASN A 99 -9.55 -8.29 -13.69
CA ASN A 99 -9.69 -9.62 -14.23
C ASN A 99 -8.30 -10.25 -14.41
N GLY A 100 -8.07 -11.38 -13.72
CA GLY A 100 -6.80 -12.08 -13.71
C GLY A 100 -6.62 -13.16 -14.80
N SER A 101 -7.62 -13.34 -15.70
CA SER A 101 -7.58 -14.40 -16.72
C SER A 101 -6.50 -14.20 -17.78
N THR A 102 -6.09 -12.95 -18.00
CA THR A 102 -5.13 -12.55 -19.06
C THR A 102 -3.69 -12.43 -18.55
N ILE A 103 -3.42 -12.75 -17.30
CA ILE A 103 -2.06 -12.74 -16.75
C ILE A 103 -1.21 -13.75 -17.52
N ASN A 104 -0.13 -13.25 -18.11
CA ASN A 104 0.79 -14.00 -18.95
C ASN A 104 2.24 -13.93 -18.45
N ASP A 105 2.51 -13.10 -17.48
CA ASP A 105 3.80 -12.97 -16.83
C ASP A 105 3.67 -13.22 -15.32
N ILE A 106 4.53 -14.07 -14.79
CA ILE A 106 4.60 -14.42 -13.37
C ILE A 106 5.77 -13.73 -12.67
N SER A 107 6.52 -12.92 -13.42
CA SER A 107 7.62 -12.10 -12.93
C SER A 107 7.15 -10.65 -12.76
N VAL A 108 7.19 -10.15 -11.53
CA VAL A 108 6.78 -8.77 -11.24
C VAL A 108 7.98 -7.84 -11.39
N ASP A 109 7.84 -6.78 -12.20
CA ASP A 109 8.91 -5.83 -12.44
C ASP A 109 9.36 -5.15 -11.14
N TYR A 110 10.68 -5.11 -10.94
CA TYR A 110 11.33 -4.47 -9.79
C TYR A 110 10.94 -2.99 -9.63
N GLU A 111 10.67 -2.29 -10.74
CA GLU A 111 10.30 -0.87 -10.71
C GLU A 111 9.01 -0.59 -9.91
N TYR A 112 8.07 -1.52 -9.89
CA TYR A 112 6.87 -1.43 -9.05
C TYR A 112 7.18 -1.85 -7.61
N ILE A 113 7.91 -2.96 -7.45
CA ILE A 113 8.17 -3.58 -6.15
C ILE A 113 8.98 -2.69 -5.23
N LYS A 114 9.98 -1.97 -5.75
CA LYS A 114 10.82 -1.07 -4.95
C LYS A 114 10.06 0.10 -4.33
N LYS A 115 8.88 0.44 -4.86
CA LYS A 115 8.08 1.57 -4.41
C LYS A 115 7.17 1.23 -3.22
N ILE A 116 6.78 -0.04 -3.07
CA ILE A 116 5.85 -0.47 -2.02
C ILE A 116 6.30 -1.76 -1.36
N ARG A 117 6.04 -1.86 -0.05
CA ARG A 117 6.35 -3.06 0.73
C ARG A 117 5.36 -4.20 0.54
N ALA A 118 4.12 -3.86 0.22
CA ALA A 118 3.01 -4.82 0.10
C ALA A 118 3.09 -5.70 -1.16
N SER A 119 4.09 -5.49 -2.00
CA SER A 119 4.33 -6.27 -3.22
C SER A 119 4.47 -7.78 -2.97
N TYR A 120 4.93 -8.20 -1.79
CA TYR A 120 5.03 -9.62 -1.45
C TYR A 120 3.67 -10.34 -1.32
N TYR A 121 2.54 -9.61 -1.22
CA TYR A 121 1.22 -10.23 -1.32
C TYR A 121 1.01 -10.87 -2.70
N LEU A 122 1.59 -10.29 -3.76
CA LEU A 122 1.56 -10.87 -5.11
C LEU A 122 2.26 -12.23 -5.16
N LEU A 123 3.32 -12.45 -4.35
CA LEU A 123 4.01 -13.74 -4.27
C LEU A 123 3.03 -14.85 -3.91
N GLY A 124 2.22 -14.67 -2.86
CA GLY A 124 1.24 -15.66 -2.44
C GLY A 124 0.14 -15.89 -3.47
N ALA A 125 -0.37 -14.82 -4.08
CA ALA A 125 -1.43 -14.90 -5.09
C ALA A 125 -0.97 -15.62 -6.37
N LEU A 126 0.20 -15.24 -6.92
CA LEU A 126 0.78 -15.86 -8.10
C LEU A 126 1.17 -17.32 -7.84
N LEU A 127 1.82 -17.58 -6.72
CA LEU A 127 2.20 -18.97 -6.36
C LEU A 127 0.98 -19.87 -6.19
N GLY A 128 -0.09 -19.35 -5.57
CA GLY A 128 -1.35 -20.07 -5.41
C GLY A 128 -2.01 -20.43 -6.74
N LYS A 129 -2.04 -19.48 -7.70
CA LYS A 129 -2.68 -19.68 -8.99
C LYS A 129 -1.80 -20.45 -9.98
N TYR A 130 -0.52 -20.08 -10.12
CA TYR A 130 0.36 -20.58 -11.19
C TYR A 130 1.39 -21.59 -10.71
N LYS A 131 1.49 -21.85 -9.39
CA LYS A 131 2.49 -22.77 -8.77
C LYS A 131 3.93 -22.31 -8.97
N HIS A 132 4.14 -21.14 -9.53
CA HIS A 132 5.42 -20.46 -9.71
C HIS A 132 5.23 -18.96 -9.63
N ALA A 133 6.20 -18.24 -9.07
CA ALA A 133 6.20 -16.78 -9.01
C ALA A 133 7.61 -16.25 -8.82
N GLU A 134 7.92 -15.15 -9.49
CA GLU A 134 9.16 -14.40 -9.33
C GLU A 134 8.81 -12.98 -8.84
N VAL A 135 9.08 -12.70 -7.58
CA VAL A 135 8.81 -11.40 -6.97
C VAL A 135 10.09 -10.89 -6.31
N PRO A 136 10.64 -9.77 -6.77
CA PRO A 136 11.80 -9.17 -6.15
C PRO A 136 11.57 -8.81 -4.67
N LEU A 137 12.64 -8.75 -3.89
CA LEU A 137 12.55 -8.32 -2.50
C LEU A 137 11.93 -6.92 -2.39
N PRO A 138 10.98 -6.72 -1.46
CA PRO A 138 10.24 -5.48 -1.35
C PRO A 138 11.13 -4.30 -0.93
N GLY A 139 10.91 -3.16 -1.57
CA GLY A 139 11.44 -1.87 -1.18
C GLY A 139 10.54 -1.15 -0.17
N GLY A 140 10.51 0.17 -0.22
CA GLY A 140 9.63 1.03 0.59
C GLY A 140 10.30 1.66 1.80
N CYS A 141 9.50 2.11 2.78
CA CYS A 141 9.98 2.88 3.94
C CYS A 141 11.13 2.20 4.70
N ASN A 142 12.24 2.91 4.86
CA ASN A 142 13.41 2.43 5.59
C ASN A 142 13.25 2.59 7.13
N ILE A 143 12.18 2.02 7.68
CA ILE A 143 11.89 2.01 9.11
C ILE A 143 12.29 0.64 9.66
N GLY A 144 13.59 0.46 9.87
CA GLY A 144 14.16 -0.76 10.44
C GLY A 144 14.08 -2.01 9.54
N SER A 145 14.76 -3.08 9.96
CA SER A 145 14.72 -4.39 9.31
C SER A 145 13.36 -5.04 9.55
N ARG A 146 12.68 -5.45 8.49
CA ARG A 146 11.48 -6.29 8.57
C ARG A 146 11.70 -7.52 7.71
N PRO A 147 12.18 -8.60 8.31
CA PRO A 147 12.46 -9.83 7.59
C PRO A 147 11.16 -10.42 7.02
N ILE A 148 11.23 -10.93 5.80
CA ILE A 148 10.13 -11.65 5.13
C ILE A 148 10.38 -13.15 5.07
N ASP A 149 11.42 -13.63 5.73
CA ASP A 149 11.88 -15.00 5.76
C ASP A 149 10.82 -16.00 6.22
N GLN A 150 9.90 -15.60 7.08
CA GLN A 150 8.78 -16.45 7.50
C GLN A 150 7.74 -16.69 6.40
N HIS A 151 7.62 -15.79 5.42
CA HIS A 151 6.69 -15.99 4.30
C HIS A 151 7.13 -17.14 3.39
N PRO A 152 8.42 -17.17 2.89
CA PRO A 152 8.91 -18.31 2.15
C PRO A 152 8.79 -19.63 2.92
N VAL A 153 9.08 -19.66 4.23
CA VAL A 153 8.91 -20.86 5.06
C VAL A 153 7.46 -21.34 5.04
N SER A 154 6.48 -20.44 5.21
CA SER A 154 5.06 -20.79 5.19
C SER A 154 4.58 -21.29 3.82
N TYR A 155 5.23 -20.91 2.73
CA TYR A 155 4.89 -21.37 1.37
C TYR A 155 5.56 -22.70 0.99
N THR A 156 6.61 -23.11 1.70
CA THR A 156 7.37 -24.35 1.42
C THR A 156 6.97 -25.53 2.29
N HIS A 157 6.16 -25.33 3.32
CA HIS A 157 5.60 -26.33 4.23
C HIS A 157 4.07 -26.32 4.17
#